data_7f6f0eb818d04287b65ff063a9b99701
#
_entry.id   7f6f0eb818d04287b65ff063a9b99701
#
_cell.length_a   1.000
_cell.length_b   1.000
_cell.length_c   1.000
_cell.angle_alpha   90.00
_cell.angle_beta   90.00
_cell.angle_gamma   90.00
#
_symmetry.space_group_name_H-M   'P 1'
#
loop_
_entity.id
_entity.type
_entity.pdbx_description
1 polymer ?
#
loop_
_entity_poly.entity_id
_entity_poly.type
_entity_poly.pdbx_seq_one_letter_code
_entity_poly.pdbx_strand_id
1 'polypeptide(L)'
;MNIPAFSKTYDGVKVLDFPGMALAPGKIYGVLGANGSGKSTFARILAGVLPADREGKPRIDASIGYLPQKHYAYRMSTRKNILLNGKDEARAAGLMDALQLRHLENKRADRLSGGETARMALARLMMKAYDIVILDEPTAAMDMETTSAAEELILRYTQETSCSLILVTHSLQQARRVADEVLFFHKGILTEAGPKAQVLFAPAQPETRQFLEFYGR
;
A
#
# COMPACT_ATOMS: atom_id res chain seq x y z
N MET A 1 14.49 -8.90 4.25
CA MET A 1 14.31 -9.12 2.81
C MET A 1 14.91 -7.94 2.07
N ASN A 2 15.72 -8.17 1.03
CA ASN A 2 16.40 -7.07 0.34
C ASN A 2 15.64 -6.68 -0.94
N ILE A 3 15.34 -5.40 -1.07
CA ILE A 3 14.87 -4.79 -2.31
C ILE A 3 16.08 -4.19 -3.01
N PRO A 4 16.41 -4.60 -4.25
CA PRO A 4 17.53 -4.04 -4.99
C PRO A 4 17.29 -2.59 -5.39
N ALA A 5 18.33 -1.86 -5.75
CA ALA A 5 18.24 -0.55 -6.35
C ALA A 5 17.58 -0.63 -7.74
N PHE A 6 16.79 0.37 -8.11
CA PHE A 6 16.21 0.50 -9.44
C PHE A 6 15.84 1.95 -9.77
N SER A 7 15.74 2.25 -11.05
CA SER A 7 15.36 3.58 -11.54
C SER A 7 14.26 3.51 -12.61
N LYS A 8 13.62 4.65 -12.86
CA LYS A 8 12.67 4.84 -13.93
C LYS A 8 12.81 6.18 -14.59
N THR A 9 12.91 6.16 -15.91
CA THR A 9 13.01 7.35 -16.78
C THR A 9 11.87 7.31 -17.79
N TYR A 10 11.23 8.46 -18.02
CA TYR A 10 10.28 8.69 -19.12
C TYR A 10 10.75 9.90 -19.91
N ASP A 11 10.83 9.76 -21.22
CA ASP A 11 11.21 10.84 -22.15
C ASP A 11 12.50 11.58 -21.73
N GLY A 12 13.51 10.83 -21.26
CA GLY A 12 14.78 11.36 -20.79
C GLY A 12 14.75 11.96 -19.37
N VAL A 13 13.58 12.04 -18.73
CA VAL A 13 13.44 12.55 -17.34
C VAL A 13 13.40 11.40 -16.36
N LYS A 14 14.35 11.34 -15.42
CA LYS A 14 14.38 10.36 -14.35
C LYS A 14 13.27 10.71 -13.32
N VAL A 15 12.24 9.87 -13.25
CA VAL A 15 11.08 10.05 -12.35
C VAL A 15 11.20 9.23 -11.07
N LEU A 16 12.15 8.30 -11.02
CA LEU A 16 12.45 7.51 -9.83
C LEU A 16 13.91 7.07 -9.84
N ASP A 17 14.55 7.23 -8.69
CA ASP A 17 15.87 6.69 -8.37
C ASP A 17 15.84 6.11 -6.95
N PHE A 18 15.71 4.80 -6.85
CA PHE A 18 15.59 4.10 -5.58
C PHE A 18 16.91 3.35 -5.28
N PRO A 19 17.56 3.63 -4.14
CA PRO A 19 18.89 3.09 -3.85
C PRO A 19 18.89 1.63 -3.40
N GLY A 20 17.71 1.03 -3.25
CA GLY A 20 17.55 -0.27 -2.60
C GLY A 20 17.48 -0.15 -1.08
N MET A 21 16.88 -1.15 -0.42
CA MET A 21 16.83 -1.22 1.04
C MET A 21 16.46 -2.62 1.53
N ALA A 22 16.72 -2.88 2.81
CA ALA A 22 16.24 -4.06 3.48
C ALA A 22 14.87 -3.80 4.13
N LEU A 23 13.93 -4.74 3.96
CA LEU A 23 12.67 -4.74 4.70
C LEU A 23 12.72 -5.78 5.83
N ALA A 24 12.28 -5.40 7.02
CA ALA A 24 12.10 -6.30 8.14
C ALA A 24 10.71 -6.95 8.10
N PRO A 25 10.59 -8.26 8.39
CA PRO A 25 9.29 -8.93 8.50
C PRO A 25 8.42 -8.29 9.59
N GLY A 26 7.10 -8.28 9.38
CA GLY A 26 6.12 -7.77 10.33
C GLY A 26 6.15 -6.25 10.52
N LYS A 27 6.82 -5.50 9.64
CA LYS A 27 6.91 -4.04 9.68
C LYS A 27 6.04 -3.39 8.61
N ILE A 28 5.46 -2.24 8.96
CA ILE A 28 4.71 -1.37 8.05
C ILE A 28 5.55 -0.15 7.69
N TYR A 29 5.84 -0.01 6.41
CA TYR A 29 6.59 1.09 5.80
C TYR A 29 5.61 2.10 5.17
N GLY A 30 5.42 3.26 5.79
CA GLY A 30 4.63 4.35 5.23
C GLY A 30 5.41 5.10 4.15
N VAL A 31 4.94 5.09 2.92
CA VAL A 31 5.58 5.80 1.79
C VAL A 31 4.89 7.14 1.61
N LEU A 32 5.60 8.22 1.91
CA LEU A 32 5.12 9.60 1.90
C LEU A 32 5.84 10.46 0.86
N GLY A 33 5.24 11.59 0.50
CA GLY A 33 5.77 12.60 -0.40
C GLY A 33 4.67 13.28 -1.21
N ALA A 34 4.97 14.39 -1.84
CA ALA A 34 4.03 15.14 -2.66
C ALA A 34 3.53 14.33 -3.88
N ASN A 35 2.45 14.81 -4.51
CA ASN A 35 2.00 14.23 -5.78
C ASN A 35 3.11 14.35 -6.84
N GLY A 36 3.31 13.30 -7.63
CA GLY A 36 4.39 13.25 -8.62
C GLY A 36 5.78 12.94 -8.04
N SER A 37 5.93 12.68 -6.73
CA SER A 37 7.25 12.36 -6.14
C SER A 37 7.79 10.96 -6.43
N GLY A 38 7.08 10.13 -7.20
CA GLY A 38 7.54 8.80 -7.61
C GLY A 38 6.96 7.62 -6.81
N LYS A 39 6.16 7.84 -5.77
CA LYS A 39 5.61 6.78 -4.87
C LYS A 39 4.88 5.64 -5.60
N SER A 40 3.91 5.97 -6.45
CA SER A 40 3.16 4.94 -7.20
C SER A 40 4.02 4.28 -8.27
N THR A 41 5.03 4.98 -8.82
CA THR A 41 6.03 4.39 -9.72
C THR A 41 6.87 3.37 -8.97
N PHE A 42 7.36 3.72 -7.78
CA PHE A 42 8.05 2.81 -6.86
C PHE A 42 7.20 1.57 -6.55
N ALA A 43 5.95 1.76 -6.11
CA ALA A 43 5.02 0.67 -5.79
C ALA A 43 4.79 -0.28 -6.99
N ARG A 44 4.57 0.27 -8.19
CA ARG A 44 4.33 -0.51 -9.41
C ARG A 44 5.56 -1.29 -9.89
N ILE A 45 6.76 -0.72 -9.77
CA ILE A 45 8.00 -1.43 -10.12
C ILE A 45 8.24 -2.55 -9.14
N LEU A 46 8.12 -2.28 -7.85
CA LEU A 46 8.29 -3.29 -6.79
C LEU A 46 7.27 -4.43 -6.94
N ALA A 47 6.02 -4.12 -7.29
CA ALA A 47 4.98 -5.10 -7.58
C ALA A 47 5.20 -5.88 -8.90
N GLY A 48 6.22 -5.54 -9.69
CA GLY A 48 6.48 -6.14 -10.99
C GLY A 48 5.45 -5.80 -12.08
N VAL A 49 4.61 -4.78 -11.86
CA VAL A 49 3.60 -4.28 -12.82
C VAL A 49 4.22 -3.33 -13.84
N LEU A 50 5.24 -2.58 -13.43
CA LEU A 50 5.97 -1.64 -14.28
C LEU A 50 7.44 -2.10 -14.35
N PRO A 51 8.07 -2.16 -15.55
CA PRO A 51 9.49 -2.47 -15.65
C PRO A 51 10.36 -1.27 -15.22
N ALA A 52 11.45 -1.54 -14.50
CA ALA A 52 12.53 -0.59 -14.27
C ALA A 52 13.35 -0.39 -15.56
N ASP A 53 14.24 0.63 -15.60
CA ASP A 53 14.95 1.00 -16.84
C ASP A 53 15.92 -0.09 -17.34
N ARG A 54 16.98 -0.36 -16.58
CA ARG A 54 18.07 -1.24 -17.04
C ARG A 54 17.90 -2.70 -16.65
N GLU A 55 17.27 -2.95 -15.52
CA GLU A 55 17.20 -4.27 -14.88
C GLU A 55 15.87 -4.97 -15.14
N GLY A 56 14.94 -4.29 -15.85
CA GLY A 56 13.60 -4.81 -16.06
C GLY A 56 12.82 -4.88 -14.75
N LYS A 57 12.42 -6.08 -14.32
CA LYS A 57 11.78 -6.26 -13.00
C LYS A 57 12.86 -6.53 -11.96
N PRO A 58 12.84 -5.82 -10.81
CA PRO A 58 13.75 -6.15 -9.71
C PRO A 58 13.53 -7.62 -9.30
N ARG A 59 14.63 -8.37 -9.20
CA ARG A 59 14.57 -9.77 -8.75
C ARG A 59 14.41 -9.81 -7.25
N ILE A 60 13.22 -10.12 -6.80
CA ILE A 60 12.86 -10.25 -5.39
C ILE A 60 12.35 -11.68 -5.22
N ASP A 61 13.08 -12.46 -4.42
CA ASP A 61 12.66 -13.83 -4.08
C ASP A 61 11.63 -13.78 -2.95
N ALA A 62 10.42 -13.38 -3.30
CA ALA A 62 9.30 -13.21 -2.39
C ALA A 62 7.97 -13.20 -3.13
N SER A 63 6.95 -13.68 -2.47
CA SER A 63 5.56 -13.51 -2.92
C SER A 63 5.09 -12.08 -2.63
N ILE A 64 4.56 -11.40 -3.66
CA ILE A 64 4.14 -10.00 -3.55
C ILE A 64 2.64 -9.89 -3.81
N GLY A 65 1.92 -9.33 -2.83
CA GLY A 65 0.54 -8.89 -2.98
C GLY A 65 0.48 -7.39 -3.28
N TYR A 66 -0.27 -7.00 -4.30
CA TYR A 66 -0.38 -5.58 -4.68
C TYR A 66 -1.82 -5.13 -4.80
N LEU A 67 -2.18 -4.07 -4.09
CA LEU A 67 -3.44 -3.34 -4.23
C LEU A 67 -3.16 -2.00 -4.91
N PRO A 68 -3.50 -1.83 -6.20
CA PRO A 68 -3.30 -0.57 -6.90
C PRO A 68 -4.33 0.47 -6.45
N GLN A 69 -4.01 1.75 -6.62
CA GLN A 69 -4.90 2.88 -6.32
C GLN A 69 -6.26 2.78 -7.06
N LYS A 70 -6.26 2.31 -8.31
CA LYS A 70 -7.51 2.05 -9.05
C LYS A 70 -7.91 0.60 -8.85
N HIS A 71 -8.97 0.39 -8.07
CA HIS A 71 -9.50 -0.93 -7.77
C HIS A 71 -10.35 -1.48 -8.91
N TYR A 72 -10.31 -2.81 -9.09
CA TYR A 72 -11.09 -3.50 -10.10
C TYR A 72 -12.12 -4.44 -9.47
N ALA A 73 -13.37 -4.34 -9.95
CA ALA A 73 -14.48 -5.20 -9.58
C ALA A 73 -14.91 -6.04 -10.78
N TYR A 74 -14.86 -7.36 -10.65
CA TYR A 74 -15.36 -8.28 -11.68
C TYR A 74 -16.89 -8.36 -11.63
N ARG A 75 -17.53 -8.64 -12.76
CA ARG A 75 -19.00 -8.73 -12.90
C ARG A 75 -19.57 -10.01 -12.27
N MET A 76 -19.31 -10.18 -10.99
CA MET A 76 -19.81 -11.26 -10.12
C MET A 76 -20.16 -10.68 -8.75
N SER A 77 -20.70 -11.48 -7.83
CA SER A 77 -21.03 -11.00 -6.48
C SER A 77 -19.77 -10.56 -5.71
N THR A 78 -19.95 -9.69 -4.71
CA THR A 78 -18.89 -9.24 -3.80
C THR A 78 -18.14 -10.42 -3.19
N ARG A 79 -18.88 -11.41 -2.64
CA ARG A 79 -18.30 -12.64 -2.09
C ARG A 79 -17.43 -13.38 -3.10
N LYS A 80 -17.93 -13.59 -4.32
CA LYS A 80 -17.15 -14.26 -5.38
C LYS A 80 -15.90 -13.48 -5.77
N ASN A 81 -15.95 -12.14 -5.78
CA ASN A 81 -14.76 -11.31 -6.01
C ASN A 81 -13.70 -11.51 -4.93
N ILE A 82 -14.09 -11.60 -3.66
CA ILE A 82 -13.16 -11.83 -2.54
C ILE A 82 -12.53 -13.22 -2.67
N LEU A 83 -13.32 -14.24 -2.96
CA LEU A 83 -12.89 -15.64 -3.12
C LEU A 83 -11.98 -15.90 -4.34
N LEU A 84 -11.77 -14.93 -5.24
CA LEU A 84 -10.84 -15.10 -6.37
C LEU A 84 -9.40 -15.35 -5.92
N ASN A 85 -9.02 -14.83 -4.75
CA ASN A 85 -7.65 -14.96 -4.23
C ASN A 85 -7.50 -16.03 -3.12
N GLY A 86 -8.55 -16.79 -2.85
CA GLY A 86 -8.55 -17.88 -1.87
C GLY A 86 -9.95 -18.48 -1.75
N LYS A 87 -10.01 -19.77 -1.37
CA LYS A 87 -11.28 -20.52 -1.28
C LYS A 87 -11.80 -20.69 0.15
N ASP A 88 -11.14 -20.08 1.13
CA ASP A 88 -11.53 -20.16 2.54
C ASP A 88 -12.76 -19.27 2.78
N GLU A 89 -13.90 -19.91 2.89
CA GLU A 89 -15.19 -19.25 3.11
C GLU A 89 -15.30 -18.58 4.49
N ALA A 90 -14.70 -19.18 5.51
CA ALA A 90 -14.72 -18.62 6.87
C ALA A 90 -13.86 -17.34 6.91
N ARG A 91 -12.68 -17.37 6.28
CA ARG A 91 -11.82 -16.19 6.13
C ARG A 91 -12.52 -15.09 5.32
N ALA A 92 -13.15 -15.43 4.19
CA ALA A 92 -13.89 -14.46 3.37
C ALA A 92 -15.02 -13.82 4.19
N ALA A 93 -15.76 -14.60 4.96
CA ALA A 93 -16.80 -14.13 5.85
C ALA A 93 -16.26 -13.14 6.90
N GLY A 94 -15.17 -13.50 7.60
CA GLY A 94 -14.54 -12.62 8.59
C GLY A 94 -13.99 -11.32 8.00
N LEU A 95 -13.42 -11.36 6.78
CA LEU A 95 -12.96 -10.17 6.07
C LEU A 95 -14.14 -9.26 5.66
N MET A 96 -15.27 -9.85 5.23
CA MET A 96 -16.48 -9.09 4.91
C MET A 96 -17.07 -8.42 6.17
N ASP A 97 -17.06 -9.09 7.31
CA ASP A 97 -17.51 -8.50 8.57
C ASP A 97 -16.60 -7.34 9.00
N ALA A 98 -15.27 -7.57 9.02
CA ALA A 98 -14.30 -6.57 9.42
C ALA A 98 -14.33 -5.31 8.54
N LEU A 99 -14.66 -5.44 7.27
CA LEU A 99 -14.73 -4.34 6.30
C LEU A 99 -16.18 -3.88 6.02
N GLN A 100 -17.15 -4.28 6.85
CA GLN A 100 -18.55 -3.87 6.73
C GLN A 100 -19.15 -4.15 5.34
N LEU A 101 -18.86 -5.34 4.78
CA LEU A 101 -19.31 -5.75 3.44
C LEU A 101 -20.36 -6.87 3.48
N ARG A 102 -20.71 -7.41 4.68
CA ARG A 102 -21.61 -8.56 4.81
C ARG A 102 -22.96 -8.34 4.12
N HIS A 103 -23.55 -7.17 4.29
CA HIS A 103 -24.83 -6.82 3.68
C HIS A 103 -24.77 -6.70 2.14
N LEU A 104 -23.56 -6.66 1.56
CA LEU A 104 -23.30 -6.55 0.12
C LEU A 104 -22.82 -7.88 -0.49
N GLU A 105 -22.76 -8.98 0.27
CA GLU A 105 -22.11 -10.22 -0.19
C GLU A 105 -22.66 -10.75 -1.52
N ASN A 106 -23.97 -10.61 -1.75
CA ASN A 106 -24.65 -11.07 -2.96
C ASN A 106 -24.80 -9.98 -4.03
N LYS A 107 -24.48 -8.70 -3.69
CA LYS A 107 -24.53 -7.58 -4.64
C LYS A 107 -23.47 -7.75 -5.71
N ARG A 108 -23.80 -7.47 -6.96
CA ARG A 108 -22.83 -7.45 -8.07
C ARG A 108 -21.76 -6.38 -7.79
N ALA A 109 -20.51 -6.76 -7.84
CA ALA A 109 -19.39 -5.90 -7.44
C ALA A 109 -19.18 -4.72 -8.39
N ASP A 110 -19.58 -4.82 -9.66
CA ASP A 110 -19.56 -3.71 -10.61
C ASP A 110 -20.61 -2.61 -10.33
N ARG A 111 -21.46 -2.83 -9.30
CA ARG A 111 -22.46 -1.86 -8.81
C ARG A 111 -22.12 -1.32 -7.41
N LEU A 112 -20.94 -1.64 -6.89
CA LEU A 112 -20.44 -1.11 -5.64
C LEU A 112 -20.01 0.36 -5.81
N SER A 113 -20.12 1.14 -4.73
CA SER A 113 -19.49 2.47 -4.65
C SER A 113 -17.97 2.37 -4.70
N GLY A 114 -17.28 3.50 -4.84
CA GLY A 114 -15.81 3.54 -4.81
C GLY A 114 -15.23 2.98 -3.51
N GLY A 115 -15.76 3.39 -2.36
CA GLY A 115 -15.34 2.90 -1.05
C GLY A 115 -15.66 1.42 -0.83
N GLU A 116 -16.87 0.95 -1.23
CA GLU A 116 -17.23 -0.47 -1.18
C GLU A 116 -16.29 -1.32 -2.06
N THR A 117 -15.94 -0.81 -3.25
CA THR A 117 -15.01 -1.48 -4.17
C THR A 117 -13.60 -1.55 -3.58
N ALA A 118 -13.14 -0.47 -2.94
CA ALA A 118 -11.83 -0.43 -2.26
C ALA A 118 -11.76 -1.47 -1.13
N ARG A 119 -12.78 -1.50 -0.26
CA ARG A 119 -12.87 -2.48 0.83
C ARG A 119 -12.91 -3.92 0.31
N MET A 120 -13.72 -4.19 -0.73
CA MET A 120 -13.76 -5.52 -1.36
C MET A 120 -12.41 -5.92 -1.96
N ALA A 121 -11.69 -5.00 -2.61
CA ALA A 121 -10.39 -5.27 -3.19
C ALA A 121 -9.33 -5.55 -2.11
N LEU A 122 -9.40 -4.83 -0.98
CA LEU A 122 -8.56 -5.09 0.19
C LEU A 122 -8.86 -6.47 0.80
N ALA A 123 -10.14 -6.81 1.00
CA ALA A 123 -10.55 -8.15 1.45
C ALA A 123 -10.03 -9.24 0.51
N ARG A 124 -10.20 -9.06 -0.81
CA ARG A 124 -9.68 -10.01 -1.81
C ARG A 124 -8.17 -10.22 -1.70
N LEU A 125 -7.39 -9.14 -1.53
CA LEU A 125 -5.95 -9.24 -1.34
C LEU A 125 -5.61 -10.07 -0.10
N MET A 126 -6.28 -9.81 1.03
CA MET A 126 -6.01 -10.43 2.32
C MET A 126 -6.54 -11.86 2.49
N MET A 127 -7.17 -12.43 1.45
CA MET A 127 -7.51 -13.85 1.41
C MET A 127 -6.29 -14.78 1.43
N LYS A 128 -5.12 -14.28 1.03
CA LYS A 128 -3.87 -15.03 0.94
C LYS A 128 -2.76 -14.31 1.72
N ALA A 129 -1.83 -15.05 2.30
CA ALA A 129 -0.60 -14.51 2.87
C ALA A 129 0.45 -14.26 1.78
N TYR A 130 1.23 -13.20 1.97
CA TYR A 130 2.35 -12.79 1.12
C TYR A 130 3.54 -12.42 1.98
N ASP A 131 4.75 -12.48 1.40
CA ASP A 131 5.96 -12.01 2.06
C ASP A 131 6.03 -10.47 2.07
N ILE A 132 5.61 -9.85 0.96
CA ILE A 132 5.47 -8.40 0.82
C ILE A 132 4.04 -8.06 0.41
N VAL A 133 3.46 -7.07 1.07
CA VAL A 133 2.18 -6.46 0.65
C VAL A 133 2.40 -5.00 0.33
N ILE A 134 1.89 -4.57 -0.82
CA ILE A 134 1.96 -3.18 -1.27
C ILE A 134 0.53 -2.67 -1.42
N LEU A 135 0.20 -1.61 -0.68
CA LEU A 135 -1.10 -0.94 -0.72
C LEU A 135 -0.90 0.49 -1.24
N ASP A 136 -1.43 0.78 -2.43
CA ASP A 136 -1.32 2.12 -3.04
C ASP A 136 -2.63 2.89 -2.83
N GLU A 137 -2.64 3.80 -1.84
CA GLU A 137 -3.78 4.63 -1.44
C GLU A 137 -5.05 3.79 -1.08
N PRO A 138 -4.95 2.77 -0.21
CA PRO A 138 -6.03 1.79 -0.01
C PRO A 138 -7.32 2.37 0.57
N THR A 139 -7.25 3.50 1.26
CA THR A 139 -8.39 4.11 1.98
C THR A 139 -8.86 5.44 1.39
N ALA A 140 -8.29 5.88 0.25
CA ALA A 140 -8.58 7.20 -0.33
C ALA A 140 -10.07 7.46 -0.65
N ALA A 141 -10.86 6.40 -0.88
CA ALA A 141 -12.29 6.48 -1.18
C ALA A 141 -13.19 6.09 0.01
N MET A 142 -12.63 5.94 1.22
CA MET A 142 -13.34 5.52 2.42
C MET A 142 -13.63 6.72 3.34
N ASP A 143 -14.74 6.65 4.07
CA ASP A 143 -15.01 7.57 5.17
C ASP A 143 -14.16 7.26 6.40
N MET A 144 -14.31 8.04 7.46
CA MET A 144 -13.48 7.92 8.66
C MET A 144 -13.67 6.56 9.38
N GLU A 145 -14.91 6.08 9.47
CA GLU A 145 -15.23 4.82 10.17
C GLU A 145 -14.66 3.62 9.42
N THR A 146 -14.91 3.54 8.12
CA THR A 146 -14.42 2.46 7.26
C THR A 146 -12.90 2.52 7.06
N THR A 147 -12.29 3.71 7.10
CA THR A 147 -10.82 3.87 7.14
C THR A 147 -10.24 3.26 8.40
N SER A 148 -10.83 3.53 9.59
CA SER A 148 -10.37 2.94 10.85
C SER A 148 -10.44 1.42 10.83
N ALA A 149 -11.55 0.85 10.38
CA ALA A 149 -11.72 -0.59 10.24
C ALA A 149 -10.69 -1.22 9.29
N ALA A 150 -10.40 -0.54 8.16
CA ALA A 150 -9.38 -1.00 7.22
C ALA A 150 -7.96 -0.94 7.84
N GLU A 151 -7.64 0.11 8.59
CA GLU A 151 -6.35 0.25 9.28
C GLU A 151 -6.16 -0.83 10.35
N GLU A 152 -7.18 -1.13 11.16
CA GLU A 152 -7.14 -2.23 12.13
C GLU A 152 -6.92 -3.58 11.44
N LEU A 153 -7.60 -3.82 10.33
CA LEU A 153 -7.40 -5.03 9.54
C LEU A 153 -5.99 -5.13 8.97
N ILE A 154 -5.42 -4.03 8.46
CA ILE A 154 -4.04 -3.95 7.96
C ILE A 154 -3.04 -4.30 9.07
N LEU A 155 -3.19 -3.72 10.25
CA LEU A 155 -2.34 -3.99 11.42
C LEU A 155 -2.41 -5.46 11.81
N ARG A 156 -3.62 -6.01 11.98
CA ARG A 156 -3.84 -7.42 12.33
C ARG A 156 -3.26 -8.36 11.28
N TYR A 157 -3.54 -8.12 10.00
CA TYR A 157 -3.02 -8.93 8.91
C TYR A 157 -1.49 -8.96 8.89
N THR A 158 -0.84 -7.81 9.10
CA THR A 158 0.62 -7.72 9.15
C THR A 158 1.20 -8.53 10.32
N GLN A 159 0.54 -8.48 11.49
CA GLN A 159 0.94 -9.27 12.67
C GLN A 159 0.75 -10.76 12.45
N GLU A 160 -0.40 -11.19 11.91
CA GLU A 160 -0.74 -12.59 11.68
C GLU A 160 0.17 -13.25 10.63
N THR A 161 0.53 -12.52 9.57
CA THR A 161 1.31 -13.06 8.45
C THR A 161 2.80 -12.78 8.55
N SER A 162 3.20 -11.87 9.44
CA SER A 162 4.58 -11.34 9.53
C SER A 162 5.08 -10.76 8.19
N CYS A 163 4.19 -10.32 7.29
CA CYS A 163 4.60 -9.72 6.02
C CYS A 163 5.30 -8.38 6.22
N SER A 164 6.14 -7.97 5.28
CA SER A 164 6.60 -6.59 5.16
C SER A 164 5.54 -5.81 4.38
N LEU A 165 4.87 -4.82 5.00
CA LEU A 165 3.80 -4.06 4.35
C LEU A 165 4.27 -2.67 3.94
N ILE A 166 4.07 -2.32 2.68
CA ILE A 166 4.36 -1.00 2.11
C ILE A 166 3.03 -0.29 1.88
N LEU A 167 2.80 0.78 2.63
CA LEU A 167 1.60 1.60 2.57
C LEU A 167 1.93 2.94 1.90
N VAL A 168 1.58 3.08 0.64
CA VAL A 168 1.65 4.38 -0.05
C VAL A 168 0.43 5.19 0.32
N THR A 169 0.64 6.38 0.88
CA THR A 169 -0.44 7.27 1.26
C THR A 169 -0.01 8.73 1.20
N HIS A 170 -0.98 9.62 0.96
CA HIS A 170 -0.81 11.06 1.14
C HIS A 170 -1.25 11.55 2.52
N SER A 171 -1.88 10.66 3.33
CA SER A 171 -2.35 10.99 4.68
C SER A 171 -1.25 10.81 5.72
N LEU A 172 -0.73 11.93 6.22
CA LEU A 172 0.19 11.94 7.37
C LEU A 172 -0.45 11.31 8.61
N GLN A 173 -1.74 11.52 8.83
CA GLN A 173 -2.46 10.94 9.95
C GLN A 173 -2.49 9.41 9.87
N GLN A 174 -2.74 8.85 8.69
CA GLN A 174 -2.68 7.42 8.48
C GLN A 174 -1.27 6.87 8.74
N ALA A 175 -0.24 7.49 8.17
CA ALA A 175 1.15 7.07 8.41
C ALA A 175 1.52 7.14 9.91
N ARG A 176 1.06 8.16 10.63
CA ARG A 176 1.25 8.28 12.09
C ARG A 176 0.60 7.14 12.87
N ARG A 177 -0.61 6.70 12.46
CA ARG A 177 -1.33 5.62 13.15
C ARG A 177 -0.73 4.24 12.89
N VAL A 178 -0.43 3.92 11.63
CA VAL A 178 -0.17 2.52 11.24
C VAL A 178 1.27 2.21 10.88
N ALA A 179 2.10 3.19 10.45
CA ALA A 179 3.47 2.90 10.04
C ALA A 179 4.41 2.65 11.25
N ASP A 180 5.37 1.76 11.07
CA ASP A 180 6.54 1.59 11.96
C ASP A 180 7.70 2.46 11.47
N GLU A 181 7.93 2.44 10.16
CA GLU A 181 8.96 3.20 9.47
C GLU A 181 8.35 4.05 8.36
N VAL A 182 9.04 5.12 7.97
CA VAL A 182 8.60 6.03 6.92
C VAL A 182 9.68 6.15 5.86
N LEU A 183 9.26 6.09 4.60
CA LEU A 183 10.04 6.33 3.41
C LEU A 183 9.54 7.61 2.75
N PHE A 184 10.30 8.68 2.84
CA PHE A 184 9.92 9.97 2.27
C PHE A 184 10.54 10.16 0.88
N PHE A 185 9.68 10.32 -0.12
CA PHE A 185 10.07 10.56 -1.51
C PHE A 185 9.91 12.02 -1.90
N HIS A 186 10.97 12.59 -2.47
CA HIS A 186 10.95 13.92 -3.06
C HIS A 186 11.56 13.89 -4.45
N LYS A 187 10.83 14.39 -5.47
CA LYS A 187 11.30 14.46 -6.88
C LYS A 187 11.93 13.16 -7.40
N GLY A 188 11.31 12.03 -7.11
CA GLY A 188 11.77 10.72 -7.58
C GLY A 188 12.88 10.08 -6.74
N ILE A 189 13.32 10.70 -5.67
CA ILE A 189 14.41 10.21 -4.82
C ILE A 189 13.88 9.84 -3.45
N LEU A 190 14.34 8.73 -2.89
CA LEU A 190 14.15 8.40 -1.48
C LEU A 190 15.05 9.34 -0.66
N THR A 191 14.49 10.44 -0.16
CA THR A 191 15.23 11.52 0.48
C THR A 191 15.50 11.23 1.96
N GLU A 192 14.54 10.58 2.64
CA GLU A 192 14.68 10.22 4.05
C GLU A 192 13.96 8.90 4.33
N ALA A 193 14.57 8.03 5.14
CA ALA A 193 14.01 6.77 5.57
C ALA A 193 14.40 6.46 7.01
N GLY A 194 13.49 5.89 7.78
CA GLY A 194 13.77 5.49 9.16
C GLY A 194 12.52 5.34 10.02
N PRO A 195 12.70 5.14 11.33
CA PRO A 195 11.61 5.04 12.28
C PRO A 195 10.64 6.23 12.17
N LYS A 196 9.36 5.95 12.23
CA LYS A 196 8.28 6.96 12.16
C LYS A 196 8.52 8.14 13.12
N ALA A 197 8.99 7.86 14.34
CA ALA A 197 9.25 8.88 15.34
C ALA A 197 10.33 9.88 14.88
N GLN A 198 11.35 9.41 14.17
CA GLN A 198 12.41 10.26 13.62
C GLN A 198 11.89 11.06 12.42
N VAL A 199 11.41 10.38 11.39
CA VAL A 199 11.07 11.03 10.11
C VAL A 199 9.88 12.01 10.25
N LEU A 200 8.87 11.69 11.08
CA LEU A 200 7.66 12.50 11.19
C LEU A 200 7.72 13.60 12.29
N PHE A 201 8.62 13.49 13.26
CA PHE A 201 8.67 14.45 14.38
C PHE A 201 10.02 15.15 14.55
N ALA A 202 11.11 14.58 14.01
CA ALA A 202 12.44 15.15 14.03
C ALA A 202 13.18 14.91 12.69
N PRO A 203 12.60 15.36 11.55
CA PRO A 203 13.18 15.09 10.23
C PRO A 203 14.56 15.71 10.08
N ALA A 204 15.50 14.93 9.55
CA ALA A 204 16.86 15.37 9.28
C ALA A 204 16.93 16.19 7.98
N GLN A 205 16.09 15.84 6.98
CA GLN A 205 16.14 16.46 5.67
C GLN A 205 15.24 17.70 5.58
N PRO A 206 15.72 18.81 4.99
CA PRO A 206 14.92 20.03 4.85
C PRO A 206 13.64 19.83 4.01
N GLU A 207 13.69 18.98 2.99
CA GLU A 207 12.54 18.66 2.12
C GLU A 207 11.44 17.94 2.92
N THR A 208 11.83 17.00 3.79
CA THR A 208 10.89 16.31 4.68
C THR A 208 10.24 17.30 5.64
N ARG A 209 11.03 18.20 6.24
CA ARG A 209 10.54 19.23 7.16
C ARG A 209 9.53 20.16 6.48
N GLN A 210 9.86 20.67 5.29
CA GLN A 210 8.97 21.53 4.52
C GLN A 210 7.65 20.81 4.17
N PHE A 211 7.72 19.53 3.78
CA PHE A 211 6.53 18.73 3.50
C PHE A 211 5.65 18.57 4.74
N LEU A 212 6.23 18.27 5.88
CA LEU A 212 5.50 18.09 7.14
C LEU A 212 4.87 19.40 7.64
N GLU A 213 5.53 20.53 7.46
CA GLU A 213 4.99 21.85 7.79
C GLU A 213 3.78 22.21 6.92
N PHE A 214 3.79 21.83 5.65
CA PHE A 214 2.71 22.11 4.70
C PHE A 214 1.50 21.19 4.87
N TYR A 215 1.73 19.88 4.98
CA TYR A 215 0.68 18.87 5.04
C TYR A 215 0.32 18.40 6.45
N GLY A 216 1.06 18.80 7.47
CA GLY A 216 0.88 18.37 8.86
C GLY A 216 0.00 19.28 9.71
N ARG A 217 -0.53 20.38 9.14
CA ARG A 217 -1.44 21.32 9.79
C ARG A 217 -2.88 20.83 9.81
#